data_9b16bec77ef67573fa399965400cbbc8
#
_entry.id   9b16bec77ef67573fa399965400cbbc8
#
_cell.length_a   1.000
_cell.length_b   1.000
_cell.length_c   1.000
_cell.angle_alpha   90.00
_cell.angle_beta   90.00
_cell.angle_gamma   90.00
#
_symmetry.space_group_name_H-M   'P 1'
#
loop_
_entity.id
_entity.type
_entity.pdbx_description
1 polymer ?
#
loop_
_entity_poly.entity_id
_entity_poly.type
_entity_poly.pdbx_seq_one_letter_code
_entity_poly.pdbx_strand_id
1 'polypeptide(L)'
;MSLQRLLPQTPRAPRGRRTRLSRVAQEIAQNVASEPAGTAAKPYPFPTSAGVTANMKANRRTDTKPELALRAALHALGYRYRKDFRLDLPLRRVRPDVAFTRRKVAVFIDGCFWHACPEHGSKPKSNEWYWSPKLARNVERDRAADEALAQAGWTVVRLWEHTPLADAIALVVDAVGQPKSLR
;
A
#
# COMPACT_ATOMS: atom_id res chain seq x y z
N MET A 1 -35.09 -14.79 -67.39
CA MET A 1 -35.54 -15.11 -66.02
C MET A 1 -34.48 -14.59 -65.02
N SER A 2 -34.68 -13.36 -64.57
CA SER A 2 -33.73 -12.70 -63.62
C SER A 2 -34.25 -12.85 -62.19
N LEU A 3 -33.45 -13.50 -61.34
CA LEU A 3 -33.70 -13.64 -59.93
C LEU A 3 -33.06 -12.44 -59.22
N GLN A 4 -33.90 -11.47 -58.83
CA GLN A 4 -33.47 -10.40 -57.91
C GLN A 4 -33.42 -10.95 -56.47
N ARG A 5 -32.25 -10.93 -55.86
CA ARG A 5 -32.04 -11.22 -54.43
C ARG A 5 -32.53 -10.04 -53.59
N LEU A 6 -33.54 -10.30 -52.80
CA LEU A 6 -33.99 -9.40 -51.70
C LEU A 6 -33.00 -9.44 -50.58
N LEU A 7 -32.40 -8.29 -50.23
CA LEU A 7 -31.59 -8.07 -49.02
C LEU A 7 -32.53 -7.83 -47.83
N PRO A 8 -32.25 -8.42 -46.68
CA PRO A 8 -33.07 -8.17 -45.47
C PRO A 8 -32.78 -6.77 -44.91
N GLN A 9 -33.83 -6.03 -44.60
CA GLN A 9 -33.77 -4.72 -43.97
C GLN A 9 -33.48 -4.90 -42.48
N THR A 10 -32.41 -4.21 -41.99
CA THR A 10 -32.08 -4.15 -40.55
C THR A 10 -33.13 -3.29 -39.81
N PRO A 11 -33.62 -3.71 -38.64
CA PRO A 11 -34.56 -2.91 -37.86
C PRO A 11 -33.85 -1.67 -37.26
N ARG A 12 -34.50 -0.53 -37.40
CA ARG A 12 -34.12 0.77 -36.84
C ARG A 12 -34.21 0.70 -35.32
N ALA A 13 -33.06 1.00 -34.63
CA ALA A 13 -32.98 1.06 -33.17
C ALA A 13 -33.94 2.13 -32.60
N PRO A 14 -34.62 1.90 -31.47
CA PRO A 14 -35.49 2.86 -30.83
C PRO A 14 -34.70 4.05 -30.30
N ARG A 15 -35.20 5.27 -30.56
CA ARG A 15 -34.66 6.51 -29.97
C ARG A 15 -34.87 6.49 -28.46
N GLY A 16 -33.81 6.14 -27.71
CA GLY A 16 -33.82 6.08 -26.26
C GLY A 16 -34.01 7.47 -25.64
N ARG A 17 -35.00 7.55 -24.73
CA ARG A 17 -35.20 8.69 -23.83
C ARG A 17 -33.90 8.94 -23.06
N ARG A 18 -33.33 10.15 -23.16
CA ARG A 18 -32.21 10.59 -22.30
C ARG A 18 -32.68 10.58 -20.85
N THR A 19 -32.22 9.63 -20.09
CA THR A 19 -32.54 9.49 -18.66
C THR A 19 -31.80 10.54 -17.84
N ARG A 20 -32.38 10.92 -16.69
CA ARG A 20 -31.83 11.90 -15.74
C ARG A 20 -30.40 11.62 -15.30
N LEU A 21 -29.95 10.37 -15.39
CA LEU A 21 -28.59 9.90 -15.12
C LEU A 21 -27.53 10.43 -16.10
N SER A 22 -27.91 10.79 -17.33
CA SER A 22 -26.97 11.34 -18.32
C SER A 22 -26.61 12.80 -18.04
N ARG A 23 -27.46 13.56 -17.34
CA ARG A 23 -27.17 14.95 -16.93
C ARG A 23 -26.17 14.99 -15.79
N VAL A 24 -26.35 14.15 -14.77
CA VAL A 24 -25.43 14.06 -13.63
C VAL A 24 -24.05 13.61 -14.06
N ALA A 25 -23.96 12.66 -14.98
CA ALA A 25 -22.70 12.21 -15.55
C ALA A 25 -21.99 13.30 -16.38
N GLN A 26 -22.77 14.15 -17.09
CA GLN A 26 -22.22 15.30 -17.82
C GLN A 26 -21.76 16.43 -16.89
N GLU A 27 -22.49 16.70 -15.80
CA GLU A 27 -22.07 17.68 -14.78
C GLU A 27 -20.81 17.23 -14.05
N ILE A 28 -20.69 15.95 -13.72
CA ILE A 28 -19.45 15.38 -13.14
C ILE A 28 -18.28 15.49 -14.13
N ALA A 29 -18.52 15.19 -15.42
CA ALA A 29 -17.47 15.30 -16.44
C ALA A 29 -17.04 16.75 -16.71
N GLN A 30 -17.96 17.72 -16.60
CA GLN A 30 -17.66 19.14 -16.74
C GLN A 30 -16.92 19.71 -15.53
N ASN A 31 -17.21 19.24 -14.31
CA ASN A 31 -16.48 19.63 -13.11
C ASN A 31 -15.05 19.04 -13.03
N VAL A 32 -14.81 17.89 -13.66
CA VAL A 32 -13.46 17.28 -13.75
C VAL A 32 -12.61 17.99 -14.83
N ALA A 33 -13.24 18.59 -15.83
CA ALA A 33 -12.53 19.29 -16.93
C ALA A 33 -12.11 20.73 -16.60
N SER A 34 -12.49 21.28 -15.44
CA SER A 34 -12.17 22.65 -15.00
C SER A 34 -11.03 22.74 -13.97
N GLU A 35 -10.27 21.68 -13.76
CA GLU A 35 -9.00 21.81 -13.05
C GLU A 35 -7.98 22.50 -13.98
N PRO A 36 -7.34 23.61 -13.54
CA PRO A 36 -6.34 24.27 -14.37
C PRO A 36 -5.14 23.31 -14.55
N ALA A 37 -4.85 22.95 -15.80
CA ALA A 37 -3.64 22.29 -16.21
C ALA A 37 -2.44 23.19 -15.88
N GLY A 38 -1.83 22.96 -14.75
CA GLY A 38 -0.69 23.73 -14.25
C GLY A 38 -0.42 23.42 -12.79
N THR A 39 -0.25 22.16 -12.43
CA THR A 39 0.32 21.82 -11.13
C THR A 39 1.80 22.15 -11.16
N ALA A 40 2.15 23.40 -10.86
CA ALA A 40 3.47 23.72 -10.37
C ALA A 40 3.75 22.70 -9.25
N ALA A 41 4.81 21.90 -9.40
CA ALA A 41 5.20 20.90 -8.40
C ALA A 41 5.22 21.60 -7.05
N LYS A 42 4.37 21.16 -6.10
CA LYS A 42 4.32 21.78 -4.77
C LYS A 42 5.73 21.79 -4.22
N PRO A 43 6.28 22.95 -3.83
CA PRO A 43 7.66 23.04 -3.41
C PRO A 43 7.92 22.06 -2.27
N TYR A 44 9.04 21.38 -2.31
CA TYR A 44 9.47 20.52 -1.20
C TYR A 44 9.63 21.40 0.05
N PRO A 45 9.10 21.00 1.21
CA PRO A 45 9.19 21.82 2.40
C PRO A 45 10.63 21.98 2.83
N PHE A 46 11.05 23.21 3.07
CA PHE A 46 12.37 23.48 3.64
C PHE A 46 12.43 22.92 5.06
N PRO A 47 13.53 22.27 5.45
CA PRO A 47 13.70 21.81 6.82
C PRO A 47 13.73 23.02 7.77
N THR A 48 13.02 22.91 8.88
CA THR A 48 12.88 24.01 9.86
C THR A 48 14.16 24.19 10.74
N SER A 49 15.07 23.22 10.71
CA SER A 49 16.36 23.28 11.40
C SER A 49 17.38 22.28 10.85
N ALA A 50 18.65 22.50 11.18
CA ALA A 50 19.72 21.56 10.85
C ALA A 50 19.50 20.16 11.48
N GLY A 51 18.93 20.11 12.70
CA GLY A 51 18.57 18.86 13.37
C GLY A 51 17.48 18.08 12.64
N VAL A 52 16.46 18.76 12.12
CA VAL A 52 15.41 18.13 11.27
C VAL A 52 16.04 17.57 10.01
N THR A 53 16.93 18.30 9.37
CA THR A 53 17.66 17.83 8.18
C THR A 53 18.49 16.59 8.47
N ALA A 54 19.24 16.57 9.59
CA ALA A 54 20.05 15.43 10.00
C ALA A 54 19.18 14.19 10.28
N ASN A 55 18.06 14.38 10.98
CA ASN A 55 17.11 13.31 11.27
C ASN A 55 16.47 12.73 10.00
N MET A 56 16.07 13.59 9.05
CA MET A 56 15.54 13.15 7.77
C MET A 56 16.55 12.37 6.93
N LYS A 57 17.84 12.76 6.96
CA LYS A 57 18.93 12.05 6.28
C LYS A 57 19.27 10.72 6.96
N ALA A 58 19.10 10.63 8.28
CA ALA A 58 19.36 9.43 9.07
C ALA A 58 18.26 8.37 8.94
N ASN A 59 17.06 8.74 8.49
CA ASN A 59 15.97 7.81 8.28
C ASN A 59 16.31 6.79 7.19
N ARG A 60 16.56 5.57 7.62
CA ARG A 60 16.78 4.43 6.72
C ARG A 60 15.44 3.89 6.27
N ARG A 61 15.36 3.54 4.99
CA ARG A 61 14.17 2.91 4.41
C ARG A 61 14.11 1.41 4.69
N THR A 62 15.25 0.77 4.90
CA THR A 62 15.40 -0.66 5.11
C THR A 62 16.54 -0.90 6.10
N ASP A 63 16.57 -2.07 6.68
CA ASP A 63 17.57 -2.48 7.67
C ASP A 63 17.56 -1.56 8.91
N THR A 64 16.36 -1.19 9.36
CA THR A 64 16.17 -0.48 10.62
C THR A 64 16.52 -1.38 11.81
N LYS A 65 16.77 -0.77 12.98
CA LYS A 65 17.10 -1.55 14.19
C LYS A 65 16.05 -2.62 14.54
N PRO A 66 14.73 -2.31 14.54
CA PRO A 66 13.70 -3.32 14.81
C PRO A 66 13.69 -4.45 13.77
N GLU A 67 13.83 -4.13 12.48
CA GLU A 67 13.91 -5.14 11.42
C GLU A 67 15.09 -6.08 11.61
N LEU A 68 16.28 -5.54 11.90
CA LEU A 68 17.50 -6.33 12.12
C LEU A 68 17.35 -7.24 13.33
N ALA A 69 16.80 -6.71 14.44
CA ALA A 69 16.59 -7.48 15.66
C ALA A 69 15.61 -8.65 15.44
N LEU A 70 14.46 -8.36 14.82
CA LEU A 70 13.47 -9.40 14.53
C LEU A 70 14.02 -10.47 13.59
N ARG A 71 14.71 -10.08 12.52
CA ARG A 71 15.30 -11.01 11.56
C ARG A 71 16.36 -11.90 12.19
N ALA A 72 17.23 -11.35 13.04
CA ALA A 72 18.23 -12.12 13.76
C ALA A 72 17.59 -13.16 14.71
N ALA A 73 16.58 -12.73 15.47
CA ALA A 73 15.86 -13.61 16.38
C ALA A 73 15.13 -14.74 15.64
N LEU A 74 14.40 -14.44 14.57
CA LEU A 74 13.73 -15.46 13.76
C LEU A 74 14.71 -16.45 13.13
N HIS A 75 15.88 -15.96 12.68
CA HIS A 75 16.91 -16.82 12.13
C HIS A 75 17.51 -17.77 13.19
N ALA A 76 17.76 -17.24 14.41
CA ALA A 76 18.24 -18.04 15.54
C ALA A 76 17.24 -19.13 15.96
N LEU A 77 15.93 -18.86 15.84
CA LEU A 77 14.86 -19.83 16.09
C LEU A 77 14.66 -20.83 14.94
N GLY A 78 15.52 -20.83 13.92
CA GLY A 78 15.47 -21.78 12.82
C GLY A 78 14.54 -21.40 11.65
N TYR A 79 13.92 -20.22 11.69
CA TYR A 79 13.09 -19.77 10.59
C TYR A 79 13.92 -19.33 9.39
N ARG A 80 13.43 -19.64 8.19
CA ARG A 80 14.02 -19.20 6.91
C ARG A 80 12.99 -18.35 6.17
N TYR A 81 13.39 -17.15 5.82
CA TYR A 81 12.54 -16.11 5.20
C TYR A 81 13.33 -15.39 4.09
N ARG A 82 12.66 -14.53 3.35
CA ARG A 82 13.25 -13.59 2.41
C ARG A 82 13.06 -12.17 2.95
N LYS A 83 14.12 -11.38 3.00
CA LYS A 83 14.07 -9.96 3.38
C LYS A 83 13.74 -9.10 2.17
N ASP A 84 12.99 -8.01 2.38
CA ASP A 84 12.65 -7.01 1.36
C ASP A 84 12.24 -7.66 0.02
N PHE A 85 11.44 -8.73 0.12
CA PHE A 85 11.13 -9.57 -1.02
C PHE A 85 9.97 -9.00 -1.83
N ARG A 86 10.22 -8.75 -3.11
CA ARG A 86 9.18 -8.27 -4.01
C ARG A 86 8.19 -9.38 -4.35
N LEU A 87 6.93 -9.13 -4.00
CA LEU A 87 5.79 -9.93 -4.38
C LEU A 87 5.05 -9.22 -5.52
N ASP A 88 5.01 -9.83 -6.69
CA ASP A 88 4.22 -9.35 -7.82
C ASP A 88 2.83 -10.02 -7.72
N LEU A 89 1.87 -9.30 -7.13
CA LEU A 89 0.49 -9.74 -6.99
C LEU A 89 -0.34 -9.26 -8.20
N PRO A 90 -1.49 -9.87 -8.50
CA PRO A 90 -2.29 -9.51 -9.67
C PRO A 90 -2.65 -8.01 -9.76
N LEU A 91 -2.94 -7.39 -8.62
CA LEU A 91 -3.39 -5.99 -8.55
C LEU A 91 -2.26 -5.00 -8.25
N ARG A 92 -1.17 -5.44 -7.61
CA ARG A 92 -0.08 -4.56 -7.22
C ARG A 92 1.18 -5.31 -6.79
N ARG A 93 2.28 -4.56 -6.78
CA ARG A 93 3.54 -5.02 -6.19
C ARG A 93 3.58 -4.66 -4.72
N VAL A 94 3.96 -5.63 -3.89
CA VAL A 94 4.12 -5.44 -2.45
C VAL A 94 5.51 -5.94 -2.05
N ARG A 95 6.09 -5.30 -1.03
CA ARG A 95 7.45 -5.62 -0.59
C ARG A 95 7.50 -5.63 0.93
N PRO A 96 7.17 -6.77 1.56
CA PRO A 96 7.26 -6.93 3.00
C PRO A 96 8.72 -6.96 3.47
N ASP A 97 8.95 -6.53 4.72
CA ASP A 97 10.28 -6.56 5.35
C ASP A 97 10.78 -7.98 5.57
N VAL A 98 9.83 -8.90 5.85
CA VAL A 98 10.08 -10.33 5.99
C VAL A 98 8.97 -11.12 5.27
N ALA A 99 9.34 -12.03 4.38
CA ALA A 99 8.39 -12.88 3.65
C ALA A 99 8.68 -14.36 3.84
N PHE A 100 7.70 -15.09 4.34
CA PHE A 100 7.71 -16.56 4.40
C PHE A 100 6.93 -17.11 3.19
N THR A 101 7.59 -17.18 2.05
CA THR A 101 6.94 -17.48 0.76
C THR A 101 6.23 -18.83 0.72
N ARG A 102 6.78 -19.87 1.37
CA ARG A 102 6.16 -21.19 1.42
C ARG A 102 4.91 -21.24 2.30
N ARG A 103 4.80 -20.36 3.29
CA ARG A 103 3.68 -20.28 4.23
C ARG A 103 2.74 -19.13 3.91
N LYS A 104 3.10 -18.33 2.92
CA LYS A 104 2.37 -17.12 2.51
C LYS A 104 2.11 -16.19 3.70
N VAL A 105 3.15 -15.89 4.48
CA VAL A 105 3.08 -14.89 5.55
C VAL A 105 3.99 -13.72 5.19
N ALA A 106 3.43 -12.52 5.21
CA ALA A 106 4.10 -11.26 4.95
C ALA A 106 4.15 -10.44 6.24
N VAL A 107 5.34 -10.02 6.65
CA VAL A 107 5.54 -9.23 7.87
C VAL A 107 6.03 -7.84 7.48
N PHE A 108 5.39 -6.82 8.05
CA PHE A 108 5.77 -5.41 7.93
C PHE A 108 6.12 -4.86 9.30
N ILE A 109 7.11 -3.96 9.34
CA ILE A 109 7.51 -3.25 10.55
C ILE A 109 7.33 -1.76 10.29
N ASP A 110 6.21 -1.24 10.78
CA ASP A 110 5.75 0.09 10.48
C ASP A 110 6.33 1.12 11.44
N GLY A 111 7.00 2.14 10.90
CA GLY A 111 7.50 3.28 11.67
C GLY A 111 6.33 4.13 12.18
N CYS A 112 6.33 4.47 13.47
CA CYS A 112 5.24 5.14 14.16
C CYS A 112 4.80 6.44 13.49
N PHE A 113 5.75 7.27 13.07
CA PHE A 113 5.46 8.52 12.39
C PHE A 113 4.89 8.31 10.98
N TRP A 114 5.47 7.36 10.22
CA TRP A 114 5.16 7.20 8.80
C TRP A 114 3.82 6.52 8.50
N HIS A 115 3.36 5.70 9.44
CA HIS A 115 2.16 4.87 9.31
C HIS A 115 1.06 5.25 10.30
N ALA A 116 1.14 6.46 10.89
CA ALA A 116 0.14 7.01 11.80
C ALA A 116 -0.19 6.08 12.99
N CYS A 117 0.84 5.65 13.73
CA CYS A 117 0.66 4.83 14.90
C CYS A 117 -0.35 5.46 15.88
N PRO A 118 -1.33 4.70 16.39
CA PRO A 118 -2.34 5.24 17.30
C PRO A 118 -1.76 5.70 18.65
N GLU A 119 -0.65 5.11 19.08
CA GLU A 119 -0.01 5.43 20.37
C GLU A 119 1.06 6.52 20.24
N HIS A 120 1.91 6.43 19.23
CA HIS A 120 3.08 7.30 19.07
C HIS A 120 3.03 8.17 17.80
N GLY A 121 1.96 8.06 17.01
CA GLY A 121 1.78 8.89 15.83
C GLY A 121 1.61 10.34 16.22
N SER A 122 2.58 11.19 15.88
CA SER A 122 2.49 12.62 16.12
C SER A 122 2.01 13.36 14.86
N LYS A 123 1.08 14.30 15.02
CA LYS A 123 0.74 15.22 13.94
C LYS A 123 1.95 16.11 13.63
N PRO A 124 2.27 16.32 12.36
CA PRO A 124 3.35 17.23 11.99
C PRO A 124 3.08 18.63 12.54
N LYS A 125 4.00 19.16 13.35
CA LYS A 125 3.90 20.53 13.90
C LYS A 125 4.27 21.61 12.90
N SER A 126 4.96 21.25 11.81
CA SER A 126 5.38 22.14 10.75
C SER A 126 5.14 21.51 9.39
N ASN A 127 4.89 22.34 8.36
CA ASN A 127 4.63 21.88 6.99
C ASN A 127 3.48 20.84 6.92
N GLU A 128 2.42 21.04 7.70
CA GLU A 128 1.27 20.14 7.77
C GLU A 128 0.64 19.91 6.39
N TRP A 129 0.57 20.95 5.57
CA TRP A 129 0.09 20.89 4.19
C TRP A 129 0.82 19.87 3.32
N TYR A 130 2.10 19.59 3.63
CA TYR A 130 2.91 18.59 2.93
C TYR A 130 2.80 17.21 3.57
N TRP A 131 2.91 17.16 4.92
CA TRP A 131 2.98 15.91 5.65
C TRP A 131 1.64 15.19 5.75
N SER A 132 0.54 15.91 6.03
CA SER A 132 -0.76 15.28 6.23
C SER A 132 -1.23 14.49 5.01
N PRO A 133 -1.19 15.02 3.78
CA PRO A 133 -1.53 14.21 2.60
C PRO A 133 -0.55 13.06 2.34
N LYS A 134 0.72 13.22 2.74
CA LYS A 134 1.74 12.16 2.57
C LYS A 134 1.49 11.00 3.51
N LEU A 135 1.20 11.27 4.78
CA LEU A 135 0.87 10.24 5.77
C LEU A 135 -0.44 9.54 5.41
N ALA A 136 -1.47 10.29 5.02
CA ALA A 136 -2.73 9.70 4.56
C ALA A 136 -2.53 8.73 3.39
N ARG A 137 -1.72 9.11 2.39
CA ARG A 137 -1.38 8.23 1.27
C ARG A 137 -0.57 7.01 1.68
N ASN A 138 0.26 7.08 2.74
CA ASN A 138 0.94 5.92 3.26
C ASN A 138 -0.07 4.92 3.84
N VAL A 139 -0.97 5.37 4.72
CA VAL A 139 -2.02 4.53 5.32
C VAL A 139 -2.90 3.89 4.26
N GLU A 140 -3.33 4.65 3.25
CA GLU A 140 -4.14 4.11 2.14
C GLU A 140 -3.37 3.04 1.34
N ARG A 141 -2.08 3.29 1.09
CA ARG A 141 -1.22 2.33 0.39
C ARG A 141 -1.02 1.05 1.18
N ASP A 142 -0.89 1.15 2.51
CA ASP A 142 -0.75 0.01 3.40
C ASP A 142 -2.01 -0.85 3.41
N ARG A 143 -3.17 -0.21 3.56
CA ARG A 143 -4.47 -0.88 3.49
C ARG A 143 -4.66 -1.61 2.18
N ALA A 144 -4.39 -0.94 1.06
CA ALA A 144 -4.51 -1.57 -0.24
C ALA A 144 -3.45 -2.68 -0.48
N ALA A 145 -2.30 -2.64 0.22
CA ALA A 145 -1.33 -3.73 0.19
C ALA A 145 -1.85 -4.94 0.97
N ASP A 146 -2.45 -4.72 2.14
CA ASP A 146 -3.03 -5.76 2.97
C ASP A 146 -4.19 -6.47 2.25
N GLU A 147 -5.07 -5.70 1.62
CA GLU A 147 -6.18 -6.24 0.82
C GLU A 147 -5.68 -7.11 -0.35
N ALA A 148 -4.67 -6.64 -1.09
CA ALA A 148 -4.09 -7.40 -2.20
C ALA A 148 -3.39 -8.69 -1.74
N LEU A 149 -2.70 -8.65 -0.60
CA LEU A 149 -2.08 -9.82 0.01
C LEU A 149 -3.12 -10.84 0.47
N ALA A 150 -4.17 -10.37 1.16
CA ALA A 150 -5.26 -11.23 1.62
C ALA A 150 -5.96 -11.91 0.44
N GLN A 151 -6.27 -11.18 -0.64
CA GLN A 151 -6.86 -11.74 -1.87
C GLN A 151 -5.96 -12.79 -2.54
N ALA A 152 -4.62 -12.64 -2.41
CA ALA A 152 -3.66 -13.61 -2.91
C ALA A 152 -3.42 -14.80 -1.93
N GLY A 153 -4.17 -14.84 -0.82
CA GLY A 153 -4.10 -15.89 0.20
C GLY A 153 -2.86 -15.79 1.10
N TRP A 154 -2.36 -14.57 1.31
CA TRP A 154 -1.29 -14.29 2.27
C TRP A 154 -1.87 -13.84 3.60
N THR A 155 -1.25 -14.29 4.68
CA THR A 155 -1.46 -13.73 6.01
C THR A 155 -0.55 -12.52 6.19
N VAL A 156 -1.10 -11.41 6.65
CA VAL A 156 -0.35 -10.17 6.91
C VAL A 156 -0.15 -10.02 8.41
N VAL A 157 1.09 -9.76 8.80
CA VAL A 157 1.46 -9.40 10.18
C VAL A 157 2.05 -8.00 10.14
N ARG A 158 1.41 -7.04 10.81
CA ARG A 158 1.93 -5.69 10.97
C ARG A 158 2.41 -5.49 12.39
N LEU A 159 3.61 -5.00 12.52
CA LEU A 159 4.30 -4.72 13.78
C LEU A 159 4.67 -3.24 13.79
N TRP A 160 4.52 -2.60 14.92
CA TRP A 160 5.05 -1.25 15.09
C TRP A 160 6.54 -1.31 15.44
N GLU A 161 7.30 -0.29 15.04
CA GLU A 161 8.73 -0.19 15.39
C GLU A 161 9.00 -0.18 16.90
N HIS A 162 7.99 0.21 17.72
CA HIS A 162 8.05 0.20 19.18
C HIS A 162 7.60 -1.12 19.79
N THR A 163 7.07 -2.07 19.01
CA THR A 163 6.63 -3.37 19.54
C THR A 163 7.81 -4.09 20.19
N PRO A 164 7.71 -4.52 21.45
CA PRO A 164 8.76 -5.27 22.11
C PRO A 164 9.16 -6.49 21.31
N LEU A 165 10.46 -6.77 21.23
CA LEU A 165 10.97 -7.85 20.36
C LEU A 165 10.35 -9.22 20.68
N ALA A 166 10.10 -9.51 21.96
CA ALA A 166 9.48 -10.77 22.38
C ALA A 166 8.07 -10.91 21.80
N ASP A 167 7.27 -9.85 21.85
CA ASP A 167 5.90 -9.82 21.35
C ASP A 167 5.88 -9.91 19.82
N ALA A 168 6.79 -9.19 19.17
CA ALA A 168 6.97 -9.25 17.72
C ALA A 168 7.31 -10.68 17.25
N ILE A 169 8.21 -11.38 17.95
CA ILE A 169 8.53 -12.78 17.68
C ILE A 169 7.30 -13.65 17.87
N ALA A 170 6.58 -13.50 18.98
CA ALA A 170 5.41 -14.33 19.30
C ALA A 170 4.34 -14.20 18.20
N LEU A 171 4.01 -12.97 17.76
CA LEU A 171 3.05 -12.72 16.70
C LEU A 171 3.46 -13.35 15.35
N VAL A 172 4.74 -13.26 15.01
CA VAL A 172 5.25 -13.85 13.75
C VAL A 172 5.25 -15.38 13.84
N VAL A 173 5.66 -15.94 14.99
CA VAL A 173 5.70 -17.40 15.20
C VAL A 173 4.29 -17.99 15.16
N ASP A 174 3.32 -17.31 15.76
CA ASP A 174 1.91 -17.72 15.71
C ASP A 174 1.39 -17.77 14.27
N ALA A 175 1.62 -16.72 13.50
CA ALA A 175 1.19 -16.63 12.10
C ALA A 175 1.91 -17.64 11.18
N VAL A 176 3.20 -17.87 11.40
CA VAL A 176 4.03 -18.75 10.56
C VAL A 176 3.90 -20.22 10.99
N GLY A 177 3.63 -20.49 12.27
CA GLY A 177 3.69 -21.81 12.90
C GLY A 177 5.14 -22.31 13.11
N GLN A 178 5.31 -23.48 13.69
CA GLN A 178 6.62 -24.04 14.05
C GLN A 178 7.60 -24.14 12.87
N PRO A 179 8.89 -23.86 13.06
CA PRO A 179 9.90 -24.07 12.05
C PRO A 179 9.91 -25.56 11.66
N LYS A 180 10.08 -25.85 10.37
CA LYS A 180 10.29 -27.24 9.97
C LYS A 180 11.61 -27.68 10.55
N SER A 181 11.57 -28.75 11.35
CA SER A 181 12.78 -29.42 11.82
C SER A 181 13.72 -29.65 10.65
N LEU A 182 14.95 -29.17 10.76
CA LEU A 182 16.01 -29.51 9.81
C LEU A 182 16.29 -31.01 9.99
N ARG A 183 15.83 -31.84 9.03
CA ARG A 183 16.29 -33.22 8.90
C ARG A 183 17.67 -33.22 8.26
#